data_19955fd6028285f734dfaddec5cb5a19
#
_entry.id   19955fd6028285f734dfaddec5cb5a19
#
_cell.length_a   1.000
_cell.length_b   1.000
_cell.length_c   1.000
_cell.angle_alpha   90.00
_cell.angle_beta   90.00
_cell.angle_gamma   90.00
#
_symmetry.space_group_name_H-M   'P 1'
#
loop_
_entity.id
_entity.type
_entity.pdbx_description
1 polymer ?
#
loop_
_entity_poly.entity_id
_entity_poly.type
_entity_poly.pdbx_seq_one_letter_code
_entity_poly.pdbx_strand_id
1 'polypeptide(L)'
;MNLNNVVYAMLLTLSLSCYADNQSEINHLLVYVKSTNCQYERNGQVYSGAQAVEHINKKYQYFLDDINTAEDFIKYAATKSKISGRYYLVHCSGQPVTKSKDWLLKELIRYRDQKNK
;
A
#
# COMPACT_ATOMS: atom_id res chain seq x y z
N MET A 1 -7.09 -42.81 6.99
CA MET A 1 -6.91 -41.44 6.48
C MET A 1 -5.70 -41.43 5.54
N ASN A 2 -5.89 -40.93 4.33
CA ASN A 2 -4.84 -40.96 3.31
C ASN A 2 -3.89 -39.77 3.49
N LEU A 3 -2.58 -40.02 3.47
CA LEU A 3 -1.53 -39.03 3.62
C LEU A 3 -1.65 -37.89 2.59
N ASN A 4 -2.08 -38.22 1.37
CA ASN A 4 -2.24 -37.26 0.28
C ASN A 4 -3.32 -36.18 0.60
N ASN A 5 -4.38 -36.53 1.31
CA ASN A 5 -5.44 -35.59 1.68
C ASN A 5 -4.96 -34.54 2.71
N VAL A 6 -4.07 -34.95 3.62
CA VAL A 6 -3.48 -34.04 4.62
C VAL A 6 -2.58 -33.00 3.97
N VAL A 7 -1.74 -33.42 3.02
CA VAL A 7 -0.86 -32.51 2.26
C VAL A 7 -1.67 -31.52 1.43
N TYR A 8 -2.77 -31.93 0.83
CA TYR A 8 -3.64 -31.09 0.02
C TYR A 8 -4.28 -29.96 0.85
N ALA A 9 -4.78 -30.32 2.03
CA ALA A 9 -5.37 -29.34 2.96
C ALA A 9 -4.35 -28.28 3.40
N MET A 10 -3.10 -28.66 3.62
CA MET A 10 -2.02 -27.77 4.01
C MET A 10 -1.69 -26.74 2.93
N LEU A 11 -1.64 -27.16 1.66
CA LEU A 11 -1.38 -26.27 0.53
C LEU A 11 -2.46 -25.22 0.36
N LEU A 12 -3.74 -25.58 0.54
CA LEU A 12 -4.86 -24.66 0.48
C LEU A 12 -4.79 -23.60 1.59
N THR A 13 -4.40 -23.99 2.79
CA THR A 13 -4.24 -23.07 3.92
C THR A 13 -3.16 -22.04 3.65
N LEU A 14 -2.02 -22.44 3.07
CA LEU A 14 -0.92 -21.53 2.72
C LEU A 14 -1.35 -20.49 1.66
N SER A 15 -2.12 -20.90 0.65
CA SER A 15 -2.63 -20.00 -0.39
C SER A 15 -3.54 -18.93 0.20
N LEU A 16 -4.44 -19.30 1.12
CA LEU A 16 -5.32 -18.35 1.82
C LEU A 16 -4.54 -17.37 2.68
N SER A 17 -3.47 -17.83 3.35
CA SER A 17 -2.60 -16.97 4.17
C SER A 17 -1.92 -15.89 3.33
N CYS A 18 -1.37 -16.24 2.14
CA CYS A 18 -0.74 -15.29 1.24
C CYS A 18 -1.71 -14.21 0.77
N TYR A 19 -2.93 -14.58 0.40
CA TYR A 19 -3.96 -13.64 -0.02
C TYR A 19 -4.34 -12.69 1.12
N ALA A 20 -4.55 -13.22 2.34
CA ALA A 20 -4.88 -12.43 3.52
C ALA A 20 -3.77 -11.44 3.86
N ASP A 21 -2.49 -11.82 3.70
CA ASP A 21 -1.35 -10.96 3.96
C ASP A 21 -1.30 -9.76 2.99
N ASN A 22 -1.55 -9.97 1.70
CA ASN A 22 -1.58 -8.89 0.72
C ASN A 22 -2.67 -7.86 1.05
N GLN A 23 -3.86 -8.32 1.39
CA GLN A 23 -4.97 -7.43 1.75
C GLN A 23 -4.68 -6.69 3.06
N SER A 24 -4.10 -7.37 4.04
CA SER A 24 -3.70 -6.78 5.31
C SER A 24 -2.66 -5.69 5.12
N GLU A 25 -1.68 -5.92 4.25
CA GLU A 25 -0.64 -4.94 3.94
C GLU A 25 -1.22 -3.69 3.26
N ILE A 26 -2.11 -3.87 2.29
CA ILE A 26 -2.77 -2.76 1.60
C ILE A 26 -3.60 -1.94 2.60
N ASN A 27 -4.38 -2.60 3.44
CA ASN A 27 -5.17 -1.93 4.47
C ASN A 27 -4.29 -1.14 5.43
N HIS A 28 -3.15 -1.72 5.83
CA HIS A 28 -2.18 -1.03 6.69
C HIS A 28 -1.68 0.26 6.04
N LEU A 29 -1.33 0.21 4.75
CA LEU A 29 -0.84 1.39 4.03
C LEU A 29 -1.91 2.46 3.89
N LEU A 30 -3.17 2.08 3.65
CA LEU A 30 -4.28 3.03 3.59
C LEU A 30 -4.47 3.75 4.93
N VAL A 31 -4.42 3.02 6.03
CA VAL A 31 -4.51 3.61 7.39
C VAL A 31 -3.29 4.50 7.65
N TYR A 32 -2.12 4.09 7.23
CA TYR A 32 -0.88 4.85 7.41
C TYR A 32 -0.97 6.22 6.73
N VAL A 33 -1.44 6.26 5.49
CA VAL A 33 -1.68 7.53 4.77
C VAL A 33 -2.73 8.38 5.50
N LYS A 34 -3.85 7.76 5.85
CA LYS A 34 -4.97 8.46 6.51
C LYS A 34 -4.55 9.12 7.82
N SER A 35 -3.68 8.45 8.59
CA SER A 35 -3.32 8.85 9.95
C SER A 35 -2.08 9.76 10.02
N THR A 36 -1.40 9.98 8.90
CA THR A 36 -0.14 10.73 8.93
C THR A 36 -0.35 12.21 9.24
N ASN A 37 0.60 12.79 9.97
CA ASN A 37 0.70 14.23 10.16
C ASN A 37 1.47 14.91 9.03
N CYS A 38 2.09 14.14 8.14
CA CYS A 38 2.76 14.66 6.96
C CYS A 38 1.72 15.19 5.97
N GLN A 39 2.17 16.03 5.03
CA GLN A 39 1.32 16.57 3.98
C GLN A 39 1.65 15.90 2.65
N TYR A 40 0.61 15.57 1.90
CA TYR A 40 0.74 15.05 0.55
C TYR A 40 0.71 16.20 -0.45
N GLU A 41 1.52 16.05 -1.50
CA GLU A 41 1.48 16.99 -2.63
C GLU A 41 1.13 16.22 -3.91
N ARG A 42 0.13 16.73 -4.62
CA ARG A 42 -0.31 16.22 -5.91
C ARG A 42 -0.50 17.39 -6.86
N ASN A 43 0.23 17.37 -7.97
CA ASN A 43 0.16 18.44 -8.98
C ASN A 43 0.33 19.84 -8.40
N GLY A 44 1.24 19.99 -7.44
CA GLY A 44 1.55 21.26 -6.79
C GLY A 44 0.58 21.68 -5.70
N GLN A 45 -0.46 20.91 -5.43
CA GLN A 45 -1.42 21.18 -4.35
C GLN A 45 -1.16 20.26 -3.16
N VAL A 46 -1.33 20.83 -1.97
CA VAL A 46 -1.07 20.14 -0.70
C VAL A 46 -2.37 19.62 -0.10
N TYR A 47 -2.34 18.40 0.39
CA TYR A 47 -3.47 17.68 0.98
C TYR A 47 -3.08 17.09 2.32
N SER A 48 -4.04 17.00 3.23
CA SER A 48 -3.87 16.17 4.45
C SER A 48 -3.83 14.70 4.09
N GLY A 49 -3.37 13.86 5.03
CA GLY A 49 -3.42 12.41 4.86
C GLY A 49 -4.84 11.90 4.63
N ALA A 50 -5.82 12.47 5.36
CA ALA A 50 -7.23 12.10 5.19
C ALA A 50 -7.76 12.40 3.78
N GLN A 51 -7.36 13.54 3.21
CA GLN A 51 -7.72 13.90 1.83
C GLN A 51 -6.97 13.05 0.81
N ALA A 52 -5.68 12.80 1.05
CA ALA A 52 -4.85 12.00 0.15
C ALA A 52 -5.37 10.56 0.05
N VAL A 53 -5.78 9.96 1.17
CA VAL A 53 -6.28 8.58 1.16
C VAL A 53 -7.55 8.43 0.32
N GLU A 54 -8.37 9.46 0.24
CA GLU A 54 -9.57 9.42 -0.63
C GLU A 54 -9.18 9.28 -2.10
N HIS A 55 -8.19 10.07 -2.56
CA HIS A 55 -7.68 9.97 -3.93
C HIS A 55 -7.02 8.62 -4.21
N ILE A 56 -6.20 8.16 -3.27
CA ILE A 56 -5.50 6.88 -3.39
C ILE A 56 -6.52 5.73 -3.46
N ASN A 57 -7.55 5.77 -2.62
CA ASN A 57 -8.57 4.72 -2.61
C ASN A 57 -9.38 4.69 -3.90
N LYS A 58 -9.69 5.84 -4.50
CA LYS A 58 -10.36 5.89 -5.80
C LYS A 58 -9.51 5.23 -6.88
N LYS A 59 -8.20 5.49 -6.89
CA LYS A 59 -7.28 4.85 -7.84
C LYS A 59 -7.16 3.35 -7.56
N TYR A 60 -7.14 2.95 -6.30
CA TYR A 60 -7.12 1.55 -5.91
C TYR A 60 -8.33 0.81 -6.48
N GLN A 61 -9.52 1.37 -6.34
CA GLN A 61 -10.73 0.78 -6.89
C GLN A 61 -10.70 0.74 -8.43
N TYR A 62 -10.19 1.80 -9.06
CA TYR A 62 -10.08 1.86 -10.52
C TYR A 62 -9.15 0.78 -11.07
N PHE A 63 -8.02 0.51 -10.40
CA PHE A 63 -7.02 -0.45 -10.83
C PHE A 63 -7.12 -1.80 -10.11
N LEU A 64 -8.25 -2.10 -9.50
CA LEU A 64 -8.42 -3.26 -8.62
C LEU A 64 -7.98 -4.58 -9.29
N ASP A 65 -8.31 -4.76 -10.57
CA ASP A 65 -7.99 -5.97 -11.31
C ASP A 65 -6.49 -6.14 -11.58
N ASP A 66 -5.74 -5.05 -11.53
CA ASP A 66 -4.29 -5.06 -11.75
C ASP A 66 -3.49 -5.15 -10.44
N ILE A 67 -4.16 -5.06 -9.30
CA ILE A 67 -3.51 -4.98 -7.98
C ILE A 67 -3.69 -6.30 -7.24
N ASN A 68 -2.58 -7.05 -7.11
CA ASN A 68 -2.55 -8.31 -6.39
C ASN A 68 -1.70 -8.24 -5.12
N THR A 69 -0.73 -7.32 -5.06
CA THR A 69 0.21 -7.19 -3.95
C THR A 69 0.21 -5.76 -3.42
N ALA A 70 0.80 -5.55 -2.25
CA ALA A 70 1.00 -4.20 -1.70
C ALA A 70 1.90 -3.36 -2.60
N GLU A 71 2.90 -3.98 -3.24
CA GLU A 71 3.76 -3.28 -4.22
C GLU A 71 2.96 -2.80 -5.42
N ASP A 72 2.04 -3.63 -5.94
CA ASP A 72 1.14 -3.23 -7.01
C ASP A 72 0.26 -2.04 -6.59
N PHE A 73 -0.28 -2.10 -5.37
CA PHE A 73 -1.08 -1.02 -4.81
C PHE A 73 -0.29 0.29 -4.83
N ILE A 74 0.94 0.29 -4.34
CA ILE A 74 1.80 1.48 -4.33
C ILE A 74 2.01 1.98 -5.76
N LYS A 75 2.34 1.08 -6.67
CA LYS A 75 2.62 1.42 -8.08
C LYS A 75 1.43 2.07 -8.77
N TYR A 76 0.25 1.46 -8.66
CA TYR A 76 -0.93 1.90 -9.41
C TYR A 76 -1.71 3.01 -8.71
N ALA A 77 -1.75 3.00 -7.38
CA ALA A 77 -2.64 3.89 -6.64
C ALA A 77 -1.94 5.07 -5.96
N ALA A 78 -0.63 4.98 -5.67
CA ALA A 78 0.02 5.92 -4.77
C ALA A 78 1.37 6.45 -5.28
N THR A 79 1.64 6.37 -6.57
CA THR A 79 2.95 6.78 -7.11
C THR A 79 2.90 8.13 -7.82
N LYS A 80 1.99 8.31 -8.78
CA LYS A 80 1.97 9.53 -9.60
C LYS A 80 0.58 9.80 -10.17
N SER A 81 0.37 11.06 -10.55
CA SER A 81 -0.83 11.47 -11.26
C SER A 81 -0.88 10.85 -12.65
N LYS A 82 -2.01 10.23 -12.99
CA LYS A 82 -2.23 9.65 -14.30
C LYS A 82 -2.29 10.73 -15.39
N ILE A 83 -2.82 11.89 -15.06
CA ILE A 83 -3.04 12.99 -16.01
C ILE A 83 -1.71 13.69 -16.34
N SER A 84 -0.95 14.09 -15.31
CA SER A 84 0.27 14.90 -15.48
C SER A 84 1.54 14.07 -15.54
N GLY A 85 1.53 12.85 -15.02
CA GLY A 85 2.72 12.03 -14.85
C GLY A 85 3.63 12.46 -13.71
N ARG A 86 3.25 13.50 -12.95
CA ARG A 86 4.05 14.01 -11.83
C ARG A 86 3.90 13.09 -10.63
N TYR A 87 5.03 12.84 -9.95
CA TYR A 87 5.05 12.03 -8.73
C TYR A 87 4.29 12.73 -7.60
N TYR A 88 3.57 11.93 -6.81
CA TYR A 88 3.06 12.38 -5.52
C TYR A 88 4.24 12.51 -4.56
N LEU A 89 4.25 13.61 -3.80
CA LEU A 89 5.31 13.90 -2.83
C LEU A 89 4.74 13.91 -1.41
N VAL A 90 5.60 13.66 -0.44
CA VAL A 90 5.24 13.68 0.98
C VAL A 90 6.19 14.63 1.70
N HIS A 91 5.61 15.58 2.43
CA HIS A 91 6.30 16.57 3.21
C HIS A 91 6.09 16.29 4.69
N CYS A 92 7.12 15.82 5.36
CA CYS A 92 7.10 15.56 6.80
C CYS A 92 7.97 16.60 7.51
N SER A 93 7.50 17.10 8.65
CA SER A 93 8.21 18.11 9.41
C SER A 93 9.63 17.65 9.78
N GLY A 94 10.61 18.50 9.51
CA GLY A 94 12.01 18.22 9.79
C GLY A 94 12.67 17.19 8.91
N GLN A 95 12.02 16.78 7.80
CA GLN A 95 12.52 15.76 6.90
C GLN A 95 12.58 16.27 5.47
N PRO A 96 13.51 15.76 4.63
CA PRO A 96 13.49 16.09 3.21
C PRO A 96 12.19 15.61 2.55
N VAL A 97 11.76 16.34 1.50
CA VAL A 97 10.63 15.91 0.67
C VAL A 97 10.95 14.56 0.06
N THR A 98 10.00 13.64 0.10
CA THR A 98 10.18 12.29 -0.45
C THR A 98 9.02 11.93 -1.38
N LYS A 99 9.27 11.02 -2.31
CA LYS A 99 8.21 10.50 -3.17
C LYS A 99 7.30 9.58 -2.36
N SER A 100 6.00 9.66 -2.62
CA SER A 100 4.99 8.80 -1.97
C SER A 100 5.35 7.32 -2.08
N LYS A 101 5.78 6.87 -3.26
CA LYS A 101 6.15 5.48 -3.46
C LYS A 101 7.27 5.02 -2.53
N ASP A 102 8.30 5.83 -2.34
CA ASP A 102 9.44 5.50 -1.48
C ASP A 102 9.04 5.52 -0.01
N TRP A 103 8.25 6.51 0.38
CA TRP A 103 7.72 6.65 1.73
C TRP A 103 6.86 5.44 2.12
N LEU A 104 6.01 4.97 1.21
CA LEU A 104 5.16 3.80 1.45
C LEU A 104 5.92 2.49 1.39
N LEU A 105 6.90 2.35 0.48
CA LEU A 105 7.74 1.15 0.44
C LEU A 105 8.54 0.98 1.73
N LYS A 106 9.04 2.07 2.28
CA LYS A 106 9.73 2.06 3.57
C LYS A 106 8.82 1.57 4.69
N GLU A 107 7.58 2.06 4.72
CA GLU A 107 6.61 1.63 5.73
C GLU A 107 6.20 0.16 5.54
N LEU A 108 6.07 -0.29 4.30
CA LEU A 108 5.76 -1.69 4.00
C LEU A 108 6.85 -2.62 4.54
N ILE A 109 8.12 -2.26 4.34
CA ILE A 109 9.25 -3.02 4.86
C ILE A 109 9.22 -3.07 6.39
N ARG A 110 9.00 -1.92 7.03
CA ARG A 110 8.89 -1.83 8.48
C ARG A 110 7.75 -2.72 9.01
N TYR A 111 6.60 -2.67 8.38
CA TYR A 111 5.43 -3.47 8.77
C TYR A 111 5.71 -4.97 8.64
N ARG A 112 6.36 -5.40 7.57
CA ARG A 112 6.75 -6.80 7.35
C ARG A 112 7.75 -7.28 8.40
N ASP A 113 8.75 -6.46 8.71
CA ASP A 113 9.74 -6.78 9.75
C ASP A 113 9.07 -6.94 11.12
N GLN A 114 8.14 -6.09 11.45
CA GLN A 114 7.42 -6.14 12.71
C GLN A 114 6.58 -7.41 12.85
N LYS A 115 5.95 -7.86 11.76
CA LYS A 115 5.16 -9.10 11.74
C LYS A 115 6.00 -10.36 11.91
N ASN A 116 7.26 -10.32 11.50
CA ASN A 116 8.16 -11.47 11.51
C ASN A 116 8.94 -11.61 12.83
N LYS A 117 8.69 -10.75 13.81
CA LYS A 117 9.30 -10.82 15.14
C LYS A 117 8.52 -11.66 16.11
#